data_ab901cf41490e9b7fbc0f75619db3f8f
#
_entry.id   ab901cf41490e9b7fbc0f75619db3f8f
#
_cell.length_a   1.000
_cell.length_b   1.000
_cell.length_c   1.000
_cell.angle_alpha   90.00
_cell.angle_beta   90.00
_cell.angle_gamma   90.00
#
_symmetry.space_group_name_H-M   'P 1'
#
loop_
_entity.id
_entity.type
_entity.pdbx_description
1 polymer ?
#
loop_
_entity_poly.entity_id
_entity_poly.type
_entity_poly.pdbx_seq_one_letter_code
_entity_poly.pdbx_strand_id
1 'polypeptide(L)'
;MLAAVRDARQEEAGAIADLLSRAAFGPTVSRLVAFPRTSPHGDVLVAEDGDGAAAGAVCCVSFGATGWIGALGVAPEARRHGLGRALTEAAIERLHERGAGTVLLFATDMGQPLYERLGFVIEGAATAWRGTAGAIPTGVDVRRLREDDRAAVSELDRGATGEDRSNLLDALHPLAGVAADRSGTLAGWAAKAPYGAGIAICAGDDEAGVALMAAAANGPAPATLVIPDANAAAMASLRRWGFRAANAGERMRLGPPVAWRPERQFGLFNLFWG
;
A
#
# COMPACT_ATOMS: atom_id res chain seq x y z
N MET A 1 30.36 -5.85 -13.40
CA MET A 1 30.22 -4.56 -12.70
C MET A 1 28.90 -4.55 -11.97
N LEU A 2 28.84 -4.06 -10.73
CA LEU A 2 27.58 -3.79 -10.04
C LEU A 2 26.85 -2.72 -10.88
N ALA A 3 25.56 -2.94 -11.17
CA ALA A 3 24.76 -1.95 -11.87
C ALA A 3 24.70 -0.67 -11.03
N ALA A 4 24.94 0.46 -11.65
CA ALA A 4 24.78 1.75 -10.99
C ALA A 4 23.31 1.99 -10.74
N VAL A 5 22.93 2.20 -9.45
CA VAL A 5 21.59 2.63 -9.06
C VAL A 5 21.65 4.12 -8.78
N ARG A 6 20.72 4.87 -9.34
CA ARG A 6 20.59 6.32 -9.17
C ARG A 6 19.15 6.78 -8.98
N ASP A 7 18.98 8.01 -8.61
CA ASP A 7 17.64 8.64 -8.61
C ASP A 7 17.10 8.74 -10.05
N ALA A 8 15.80 8.48 -10.16
CA ALA A 8 15.09 8.67 -11.42
C ALA A 8 14.98 10.16 -11.75
N ARG A 9 15.19 10.51 -13.01
CA ARG A 9 14.99 11.88 -13.50
C ARG A 9 13.51 12.14 -13.76
N GLN A 10 13.12 13.39 -13.72
CA GLN A 10 11.72 13.76 -13.88
C GLN A 10 11.16 13.37 -15.25
N GLU A 11 11.96 13.50 -16.30
CA GLU A 11 11.62 13.16 -17.68
C GLU A 11 11.48 11.64 -17.91
N GLU A 12 12.04 10.80 -17.03
CA GLU A 12 12.00 9.33 -17.16
C GLU A 12 10.67 8.73 -16.70
N ALA A 13 9.73 9.52 -16.19
CA ALA A 13 8.48 9.06 -15.61
C ALA A 13 7.70 8.10 -16.52
N GLY A 14 7.58 8.44 -17.78
CA GLY A 14 6.88 7.61 -18.77
C GLY A 14 7.61 6.30 -19.01
N ALA A 15 8.92 6.35 -19.23
CA ALA A 15 9.75 5.18 -19.46
C ALA A 15 9.75 4.21 -18.26
N ILE A 16 9.80 4.76 -17.04
CA ILE A 16 9.70 3.96 -15.80
C ILE A 16 8.33 3.29 -15.67
N ALA A 17 7.24 4.02 -15.95
CA ALA A 17 5.90 3.45 -15.91
C ALA A 17 5.73 2.32 -16.94
N ASP A 18 6.25 2.49 -18.15
CA ASP A 18 6.25 1.47 -19.20
C ASP A 18 7.11 0.25 -18.81
N LEU A 19 8.30 0.46 -18.25
CA LEU A 19 9.15 -0.60 -17.73
C LEU A 19 8.42 -1.42 -16.66
N LEU A 20 7.87 -0.76 -15.64
CA LEU A 20 7.16 -1.41 -14.55
C LEU A 20 5.89 -2.12 -15.03
N SER A 21 5.17 -1.53 -16.01
CA SER A 21 4.01 -2.18 -16.62
C SER A 21 4.38 -3.51 -17.28
N ARG A 22 5.48 -3.53 -18.05
CA ARG A 22 6.02 -4.75 -18.69
C ARG A 22 6.60 -5.74 -17.67
N ALA A 23 7.12 -5.24 -16.55
CA ALA A 23 7.76 -6.07 -15.53
C ALA A 23 6.77 -6.96 -14.74
N ALA A 24 5.51 -6.58 -14.56
CA ALA A 24 4.43 -7.39 -13.99
C ALA A 24 3.26 -6.56 -13.39
N PHE A 25 3.33 -5.22 -13.36
CA PHE A 25 2.36 -4.41 -12.62
C PHE A 25 1.15 -3.94 -13.46
N GLY A 26 1.25 -4.10 -14.78
CA GLY A 26 0.22 -3.66 -15.72
C GLY A 26 0.11 -2.13 -15.85
N PRO A 27 -0.79 -1.63 -16.70
CA PRO A 27 -0.82 -0.21 -17.09
C PRO A 27 -1.22 0.76 -15.97
N THR A 28 -1.80 0.28 -14.87
CA THR A 28 -2.20 1.12 -13.74
C THR A 28 -1.04 1.51 -12.83
N VAL A 29 0.15 0.95 -13.03
CA VAL A 29 1.34 1.22 -12.21
C VAL A 29 1.75 2.69 -12.20
N SER A 30 1.48 3.43 -13.28
CA SER A 30 1.74 4.88 -13.36
C SER A 30 1.07 5.67 -12.23
N ARG A 31 -0.11 5.25 -11.77
CA ARG A 31 -0.81 5.86 -10.62
C ARG A 31 -0.12 5.50 -9.30
N LEU A 32 0.37 4.27 -9.18
CA LEU A 32 1.03 3.78 -7.97
C LEU A 32 2.35 4.49 -7.73
N VAL A 33 3.14 4.74 -8.78
CA VAL A 33 4.41 5.45 -8.67
C VAL A 33 4.27 6.97 -8.57
N ALA A 34 3.09 7.52 -8.76
CA ALA A 34 2.85 8.95 -8.68
C ALA A 34 3.11 9.50 -7.26
N PHE A 35 2.66 8.80 -6.22
CA PHE A 35 2.86 9.25 -4.85
C PHE A 35 4.34 9.32 -4.45
N PRO A 36 5.17 8.26 -4.57
CA PRO A 36 6.60 8.36 -4.25
C PRO A 36 7.34 9.41 -5.09
N ARG A 37 6.88 9.71 -6.30
CA ARG A 37 7.50 10.75 -7.15
C ARG A 37 7.16 12.18 -6.74
N THR A 38 6.01 12.40 -6.15
CA THR A 38 5.52 13.74 -5.79
C THR A 38 5.66 14.05 -4.30
N SER A 39 5.78 13.02 -3.47
CA SER A 39 5.97 13.16 -2.04
C SER A 39 7.41 13.55 -1.71
N PRO A 40 7.64 14.52 -0.81
CA PRO A 40 8.98 14.81 -0.29
C PRO A 40 9.58 13.65 0.54
N HIS A 41 8.76 12.67 0.89
CA HIS A 41 9.13 11.47 1.64
C HIS A 41 9.28 10.22 0.76
N GLY A 42 9.16 10.37 -0.57
CA GLY A 42 9.24 9.30 -1.53
C GLY A 42 10.44 9.43 -2.46
N ASP A 43 10.90 8.30 -2.98
CA ASP A 43 11.95 8.22 -3.99
C ASP A 43 11.59 7.19 -5.06
N VAL A 44 12.10 7.42 -6.25
CA VAL A 44 12.13 6.44 -7.34
C VAL A 44 13.58 6.26 -7.76
N LEU A 45 14.09 5.03 -7.64
CA LEU A 45 15.43 4.67 -8.03
C LEU A 45 15.39 3.83 -9.29
N VAL A 46 16.40 4.00 -10.15
CA VAL A 46 16.57 3.22 -11.39
C VAL A 46 17.93 2.56 -11.44
N ALA A 47 17.97 1.35 -12.00
CA ALA A 47 19.20 0.68 -12.40
C ALA A 47 19.35 0.77 -13.91
N GLU A 48 20.51 1.17 -14.37
CA GLU A 48 20.82 1.30 -15.80
C GLU A 48 21.38 -0.01 -16.37
N ASP A 49 21.13 -0.23 -17.66
CA ASP A 49 21.85 -1.22 -18.45
C ASP A 49 23.19 -0.68 -18.93
N GLY A 50 23.89 -1.48 -19.78
CA GLY A 50 25.20 -1.11 -20.35
C GLY A 50 25.15 0.13 -21.24
N ASP A 51 24.01 0.51 -21.77
CA ASP A 51 23.78 1.65 -22.67
C ASP A 51 23.23 2.89 -21.93
N GLY A 52 23.06 2.80 -20.62
CA GLY A 52 22.57 3.88 -19.77
C GLY A 52 21.05 4.05 -19.79
N ALA A 53 20.31 3.10 -20.33
CA ALA A 53 18.86 3.08 -20.26
C ALA A 53 18.36 2.42 -18.96
N ALA A 54 17.19 2.83 -18.47
CA ALA A 54 16.58 2.24 -17.28
C ALA A 54 16.17 0.77 -17.55
N ALA A 55 16.87 -0.17 -16.93
CA ALA A 55 16.61 -1.61 -17.00
C ALA A 55 15.83 -2.15 -15.79
N GLY A 56 15.74 -1.38 -14.73
CA GLY A 56 14.94 -1.68 -13.55
C GLY A 56 14.60 -0.43 -12.78
N ALA A 57 13.54 -0.50 -11.97
CA ALA A 57 13.13 0.59 -11.10
C ALA A 57 12.53 0.07 -9.81
N VAL A 58 12.61 0.87 -8.75
CA VAL A 58 11.97 0.65 -7.46
C VAL A 58 11.46 1.98 -6.90
N CYS A 59 10.31 1.94 -6.24
CA CYS A 59 9.79 3.06 -5.48
C CYS A 59 9.95 2.79 -3.99
N CYS A 60 10.21 3.83 -3.20
CA CYS A 60 10.13 3.74 -1.75
C CYS A 60 9.53 5.00 -1.16
N VAL A 61 8.93 4.86 0.05
CA VAL A 61 8.28 5.95 0.79
C VAL A 61 8.55 5.76 2.27
N SER A 62 8.91 6.84 2.98
CA SER A 62 9.08 6.80 4.44
C SER A 62 7.84 7.32 5.16
N PHE A 63 7.48 6.66 6.26
CA PHE A 63 6.40 7.01 7.19
C PHE A 63 6.96 7.08 8.62
N GLY A 64 7.66 8.17 8.93
CA GLY A 64 8.34 8.31 10.21
C GLY A 64 9.45 7.26 10.41
N ALA A 65 9.28 6.42 11.44
CA ALA A 65 10.22 5.34 11.77
C ALA A 65 10.09 4.10 10.88
N THR A 66 9.15 4.07 9.94
CA THR A 66 8.96 2.97 8.97
C THR A 66 9.17 3.46 7.55
N GLY A 67 9.46 2.53 6.65
CA GLY A 67 9.54 2.80 5.22
C GLY A 67 9.01 1.64 4.41
N TRP A 68 8.47 1.92 3.24
CA TRP A 68 7.92 0.92 2.34
C TRP A 68 8.69 0.87 1.03
N ILE A 69 8.94 -0.35 0.57
CA ILE A 69 9.43 -0.61 -0.79
C ILE A 69 8.26 -1.12 -1.61
N GLY A 70 8.01 -0.46 -2.74
CA GLY A 70 6.96 -0.85 -3.67
C GLY A 70 7.41 -0.75 -5.12
N ALA A 71 6.66 -1.37 -6.02
CA ALA A 71 6.87 -1.30 -7.46
C ALA A 71 8.30 -1.69 -7.91
N LEU A 72 8.96 -2.66 -7.26
CA LEU A 72 10.23 -3.18 -7.76
C LEU A 72 10.00 -3.97 -9.05
N GLY A 73 10.53 -3.49 -10.15
CA GLY A 73 10.47 -4.14 -11.45
C GLY A 73 11.80 -4.12 -12.19
N VAL A 74 12.12 -5.24 -12.85
CA VAL A 74 13.27 -5.37 -13.74
C VAL A 74 12.78 -5.83 -15.11
N ALA A 75 13.22 -5.17 -16.16
CA ALA A 75 12.90 -5.53 -17.53
C ALA A 75 13.18 -7.02 -17.77
N PRO A 76 12.28 -7.77 -18.42
CA PRO A 76 12.43 -9.22 -18.60
C PRO A 76 13.80 -9.64 -19.13
N GLU A 77 14.33 -8.88 -20.09
CA GLU A 77 15.62 -9.08 -20.73
C GLU A 77 16.81 -8.82 -19.82
N ALA A 78 16.64 -7.99 -18.79
CA ALA A 78 17.69 -7.62 -17.81
C ALA A 78 17.64 -8.41 -16.49
N ARG A 79 16.74 -9.39 -16.40
CA ARG A 79 16.60 -10.22 -15.19
C ARG A 79 17.79 -11.15 -14.98
N ARG A 80 17.96 -11.61 -13.73
CA ARG A 80 19.03 -12.54 -13.31
C ARG A 80 20.46 -12.00 -13.39
N HIS A 81 20.60 -10.66 -13.53
CA HIS A 81 21.90 -9.97 -13.50
C HIS A 81 22.12 -9.17 -12.19
N GLY A 82 21.34 -9.47 -11.14
CA GLY A 82 21.49 -8.84 -9.83
C GLY A 82 20.77 -7.50 -9.66
N LEU A 83 20.14 -6.94 -10.71
CA LEU A 83 19.50 -5.61 -10.66
C LEU A 83 18.42 -5.50 -9.59
N GLY A 84 17.57 -6.51 -9.45
CA GLY A 84 16.53 -6.50 -8.41
C GLY A 84 17.10 -6.43 -7.00
N ARG A 85 18.21 -7.11 -6.75
CA ARG A 85 18.93 -7.06 -5.48
C ARG A 85 19.54 -5.66 -5.26
N ALA A 86 20.27 -5.14 -6.24
CA ALA A 86 20.90 -3.82 -6.14
C ALA A 86 19.85 -2.70 -5.88
N LEU A 87 18.72 -2.74 -6.59
CA LEU A 87 17.61 -1.80 -6.38
C LEU A 87 17.00 -1.91 -4.98
N THR A 88 16.82 -3.15 -4.48
CA THR A 88 16.26 -3.35 -3.14
C THR A 88 17.22 -2.85 -2.05
N GLU A 89 18.52 -3.17 -2.18
CA GLU A 89 19.55 -2.71 -1.23
C GLU A 89 19.65 -1.17 -1.24
N ALA A 90 19.63 -0.53 -2.40
CA ALA A 90 19.61 0.94 -2.51
C ALA A 90 18.33 1.56 -1.90
N ALA A 91 17.18 0.94 -2.08
CA ALA A 91 15.94 1.41 -1.46
C ALA A 91 15.95 1.26 0.07
N ILE A 92 16.52 0.18 0.60
CA ILE A 92 16.71 -0.01 2.04
C ILE A 92 17.63 1.09 2.60
N GLU A 93 18.77 1.34 1.96
CA GLU A 93 19.70 2.38 2.35
C GLU A 93 19.04 3.77 2.35
N ARG A 94 18.32 4.11 1.27
CA ARG A 94 17.58 5.37 1.17
C ARG A 94 16.55 5.53 2.29
N LEU A 95 15.81 4.49 2.64
CA LEU A 95 14.85 4.53 3.74
C LEU A 95 15.53 4.70 5.10
N HIS A 96 16.66 4.03 5.33
CA HIS A 96 17.46 4.22 6.55
C HIS A 96 18.02 5.65 6.67
N GLU A 97 18.51 6.24 5.58
CA GLU A 97 18.94 7.65 5.52
C GLU A 97 17.81 8.62 5.89
N ARG A 98 16.55 8.25 5.57
CA ARG A 98 15.35 9.00 5.95
C ARG A 98 14.86 8.71 7.38
N GLY A 99 15.57 7.87 8.15
CA GLY A 99 15.26 7.55 9.54
C GLY A 99 14.35 6.36 9.75
N ALA A 100 14.01 5.61 8.72
CA ALA A 100 13.24 4.40 8.88
C ALA A 100 14.08 3.29 9.53
N GLY A 101 13.69 2.86 10.73
CA GLY A 101 14.30 1.71 11.42
C GLY A 101 13.72 0.37 10.96
N THR A 102 12.56 0.39 10.33
CA THR A 102 11.88 -0.79 9.81
C THR A 102 11.47 -0.57 8.36
N VAL A 103 11.82 -1.53 7.50
CA VAL A 103 11.43 -1.53 6.08
C VAL A 103 10.38 -2.60 5.82
N LEU A 104 9.31 -2.21 5.16
CA LEU A 104 8.13 -3.03 4.86
C LEU A 104 7.95 -3.17 3.35
N LEU A 105 7.33 -4.26 2.93
CA LEU A 105 6.89 -4.47 1.56
C LEU A 105 5.77 -5.52 1.48
N PHE A 106 5.11 -5.59 0.34
CA PHE A 106 4.32 -6.76 -0.05
C PHE A 106 5.05 -7.50 -1.16
N ALA A 107 5.42 -8.75 -0.90
CA ALA A 107 6.10 -9.60 -1.86
C ALA A 107 5.10 -10.40 -2.70
N THR A 108 5.39 -10.52 -3.99
CA THR A 108 4.79 -11.56 -4.83
C THR A 108 5.60 -12.86 -4.68
N ASP A 109 5.03 -14.00 -5.07
CA ASP A 109 5.73 -15.29 -5.05
C ASP A 109 7.09 -15.24 -5.78
N MET A 110 7.16 -14.47 -6.86
CA MET A 110 8.41 -14.28 -7.63
C MET A 110 9.46 -13.45 -6.87
N GLY A 111 9.01 -12.45 -6.10
CA GLY A 111 9.89 -11.52 -5.37
C GLY A 111 10.32 -12.05 -4.01
N GLN A 112 9.49 -12.83 -3.34
CA GLN A 112 9.70 -13.31 -1.98
C GLN A 112 11.11 -13.92 -1.74
N PRO A 113 11.64 -14.84 -2.59
CA PRO A 113 12.95 -15.41 -2.36
C PRO A 113 14.11 -14.39 -2.39
N LEU A 114 13.94 -13.26 -3.06
CA LEU A 114 14.92 -12.17 -3.03
C LEU A 114 14.91 -11.49 -1.65
N TYR A 115 13.75 -11.16 -1.14
CA TYR A 115 13.60 -10.44 0.12
C TYR A 115 14.00 -11.31 1.33
N GLU A 116 13.69 -12.60 1.31
CA GLU A 116 14.17 -13.55 2.34
C GLU A 116 15.69 -13.59 2.40
N ARG A 117 16.39 -13.62 1.26
CA ARG A 117 17.87 -13.55 1.21
C ARG A 117 18.45 -12.24 1.70
N LEU A 118 17.66 -11.17 1.72
CA LEU A 118 18.02 -9.86 2.27
C LEU A 118 17.64 -9.72 3.75
N GLY A 119 17.09 -10.78 4.36
CA GLY A 119 16.76 -10.82 5.78
C GLY A 119 15.35 -10.35 6.12
N PHE A 120 14.48 -10.13 5.14
CA PHE A 120 13.07 -9.89 5.41
C PHE A 120 12.39 -11.14 5.96
N VAL A 121 11.48 -10.93 6.89
CA VAL A 121 10.63 -11.97 7.49
C VAL A 121 9.16 -11.73 7.15
N ILE A 122 8.41 -12.80 6.95
CA ILE A 122 6.95 -12.72 6.69
C ILE A 122 6.25 -12.38 8.00
N GLU A 123 5.29 -11.44 7.94
CA GLU A 123 4.42 -11.05 9.06
C GLU A 123 2.95 -11.39 8.82
N GLY A 124 2.56 -11.63 7.60
CA GLY A 124 1.19 -11.92 7.18
C GLY A 124 1.01 -11.72 5.70
N ALA A 125 -0.23 -11.71 5.25
CA ALA A 125 -0.57 -11.51 3.85
C ALA A 125 -1.75 -10.54 3.70
N ALA A 126 -1.89 -9.98 2.50
CA ALA A 126 -3.09 -9.25 2.12
C ALA A 126 -3.49 -9.62 0.69
N THR A 127 -4.80 -9.75 0.50
CA THR A 127 -5.40 -10.12 -0.78
C THR A 127 -6.26 -8.99 -1.32
N ALA A 128 -6.11 -8.68 -2.60
CA ALA A 128 -7.00 -7.79 -3.33
C ALA A 128 -8.25 -8.57 -3.77
N TRP A 129 -9.41 -8.04 -3.42
CA TRP A 129 -10.72 -8.62 -3.70
C TRP A 129 -11.53 -7.68 -4.59
N ARG A 130 -12.27 -8.22 -5.54
CA ARG A 130 -13.13 -7.46 -6.43
C ARG A 130 -14.57 -7.92 -6.34
N GLY A 131 -15.47 -6.95 -6.13
CA GLY A 131 -16.90 -7.23 -6.00
C GLY A 131 -17.71 -6.00 -5.64
N THR A 132 -18.97 -6.22 -5.31
CA THR A 132 -19.91 -5.20 -4.82
C THR A 132 -20.39 -5.61 -3.45
N ALA A 133 -20.34 -4.71 -2.49
CA ALA A 133 -20.78 -4.99 -1.14
C ALA A 133 -22.31 -5.05 -1.02
N GLY A 134 -22.78 -5.72 0.02
CA GLY A 134 -24.17 -5.73 0.41
C GLY A 134 -24.60 -4.46 1.15
N ALA A 135 -25.76 -4.51 1.78
CA ALA A 135 -26.30 -3.41 2.55
C ALA A 135 -25.41 -3.06 3.77
N ILE A 136 -25.38 -1.77 4.11
CA ILE A 136 -24.72 -1.30 5.34
C ILE A 136 -25.45 -1.90 6.55
N PRO A 137 -24.72 -2.50 7.51
CA PRO A 137 -25.32 -3.00 8.75
C PRO A 137 -26.06 -1.91 9.52
N THR A 138 -27.15 -2.29 10.19
CA THR A 138 -27.87 -1.38 11.08
C THR A 138 -27.08 -1.14 12.37
N GLY A 139 -27.22 0.07 12.94
CA GLY A 139 -26.60 0.40 14.24
C GLY A 139 -25.26 1.15 14.14
N VAL A 140 -24.76 1.36 12.94
CA VAL A 140 -23.59 2.22 12.67
C VAL A 140 -24.04 3.39 11.81
N ASP A 141 -23.78 4.62 12.26
CA ASP A 141 -24.02 5.82 11.48
C ASP A 141 -22.84 6.08 10.55
N VAL A 142 -23.10 6.04 9.23
CA VAL A 142 -22.08 6.27 8.21
C VAL A 142 -22.35 7.62 7.54
N ARG A 143 -21.40 8.53 7.67
CA ARG A 143 -21.46 9.89 7.11
C ARG A 143 -20.22 10.22 6.27
N ARG A 144 -20.25 11.36 5.60
CA ARG A 144 -19.04 11.88 4.95
C ARG A 144 -17.98 12.29 5.99
N LEU A 145 -16.71 12.06 5.66
CA LEU A 145 -15.58 12.62 6.42
C LEU A 145 -15.65 14.15 6.41
N ARG A 146 -15.27 14.76 7.51
CA ARG A 146 -15.21 16.20 7.75
C ARG A 146 -13.79 16.62 8.06
N GLU A 147 -13.50 17.91 7.92
CA GLU A 147 -12.20 18.49 8.29
C GLU A 147 -11.83 18.18 9.75
N ASP A 148 -12.80 18.33 10.66
CA ASP A 148 -12.60 18.11 12.09
C ASP A 148 -12.29 16.64 12.46
N ASP A 149 -12.50 15.70 11.53
CA ASP A 149 -12.20 14.27 11.76
C ASP A 149 -10.69 13.96 11.64
N ARG A 150 -9.87 14.88 11.13
CA ARG A 150 -8.46 14.66 10.77
C ARG A 150 -7.63 14.05 11.89
N ALA A 151 -7.74 14.57 13.11
CA ALA A 151 -6.98 14.05 14.25
C ALA A 151 -7.39 12.62 14.60
N ALA A 152 -8.70 12.33 14.64
CA ALA A 152 -9.23 11.01 14.93
C ALA A 152 -8.91 10.00 13.81
N VAL A 153 -8.93 10.42 12.54
CA VAL A 153 -8.48 9.61 11.41
C VAL A 153 -7.02 9.20 11.58
N SER A 154 -6.13 10.15 11.91
CA SER A 154 -4.70 9.88 12.12
C SER A 154 -4.46 8.95 13.30
N GLU A 155 -5.24 9.05 14.36
CA GLU A 155 -5.16 8.18 15.54
C GLU A 155 -5.60 6.74 15.19
N LEU A 156 -6.75 6.59 14.52
CA LEU A 156 -7.25 5.28 14.09
C LEU A 156 -6.30 4.62 13.08
N ASP A 157 -5.74 5.40 12.16
CA ASP A 157 -4.77 4.93 11.18
C ASP A 157 -3.50 4.39 11.88
N ARG A 158 -2.91 5.20 12.76
CA ARG A 158 -1.74 4.79 13.54
C ARG A 158 -2.04 3.59 14.44
N GLY A 159 -3.23 3.55 15.03
CA GLY A 159 -3.67 2.43 15.87
C GLY A 159 -3.84 1.11 15.10
N ALA A 160 -4.12 1.17 13.81
CA ALA A 160 -4.27 -0.01 12.94
C ALA A 160 -2.95 -0.41 12.29
N THR A 161 -2.20 0.56 11.77
CA THR A 161 -0.97 0.32 11.00
C THR A 161 0.28 0.17 11.87
N GLY A 162 0.29 0.83 13.05
CA GLY A 162 1.48 0.98 13.87
C GLY A 162 2.48 1.99 13.29
N GLU A 163 2.10 2.77 12.28
CA GLU A 163 2.95 3.67 11.52
C GLU A 163 2.48 5.13 11.64
N ASP A 164 3.38 6.07 11.46
CA ASP A 164 3.03 7.48 11.31
C ASP A 164 2.89 7.84 9.82
N ARG A 165 1.68 7.63 9.29
CA ARG A 165 1.37 7.93 7.88
C ARG A 165 0.76 9.33 7.70
N SER A 166 1.03 10.26 8.61
CA SER A 166 0.50 11.64 8.54
C SER A 166 0.83 12.33 7.22
N ASN A 167 2.03 12.13 6.67
CA ASN A 167 2.44 12.67 5.38
C ASN A 167 1.59 12.16 4.20
N LEU A 168 1.13 10.90 4.24
CA LEU A 168 0.21 10.36 3.25
C LEU A 168 -1.19 10.93 3.43
N LEU A 169 -1.70 10.96 4.66
CA LEU A 169 -3.03 11.50 4.95
C LEU A 169 -3.12 12.99 4.62
N ASP A 170 -2.06 13.75 4.87
CA ASP A 170 -1.97 15.18 4.51
C ASP A 170 -1.94 15.39 3.00
N ALA A 171 -1.22 14.56 2.26
CA ALA A 171 -1.18 14.61 0.80
C ALA A 171 -2.54 14.25 0.15
N LEU A 172 -3.40 13.54 0.87
CA LEU A 172 -4.75 13.16 0.44
C LEU A 172 -5.82 14.17 0.89
N HIS A 173 -5.42 15.21 1.63
CA HIS A 173 -6.38 16.18 2.19
C HIS A 173 -6.92 17.17 1.12
N PRO A 174 -8.24 17.55 1.16
CA PRO A 174 -9.28 16.99 2.03
C PRO A 174 -9.66 15.55 1.68
N LEU A 175 -9.70 14.69 2.70
CA LEU A 175 -10.01 13.28 2.53
C LEU A 175 -11.44 13.10 1.97
N ALA A 176 -11.54 12.67 0.72
CA ALA A 176 -12.80 12.27 0.12
C ALA A 176 -13.16 10.85 0.57
N GLY A 177 -14.03 10.73 1.58
CA GLY A 177 -14.35 9.44 2.15
C GLY A 177 -15.55 9.48 3.09
N VAL A 178 -15.71 8.40 3.85
CA VAL A 178 -16.78 8.21 4.82
C VAL A 178 -16.23 7.87 6.21
N ALA A 179 -16.95 8.25 7.21
CA ALA A 179 -16.72 7.99 8.62
C ALA A 179 -17.82 7.07 9.17
N ALA A 180 -17.48 6.22 10.10
CA ALA A 180 -18.41 5.48 10.92
C ALA A 180 -18.42 6.06 12.32
N ASP A 181 -19.57 6.55 12.78
CA ASP A 181 -19.74 7.08 14.12
C ASP A 181 -20.45 6.08 15.02
N ARG A 182 -19.98 6.00 16.26
CA ARG A 182 -20.63 5.27 17.35
C ARG A 182 -20.75 6.17 18.58
N SER A 183 -21.99 6.36 19.05
CA SER A 183 -22.25 7.19 20.23
C SER A 183 -21.58 8.57 20.17
N GLY A 184 -21.52 9.18 18.99
CA GLY A 184 -20.93 10.50 18.79
C GLY A 184 -19.41 10.54 18.69
N THR A 185 -18.76 9.37 18.63
CA THR A 185 -17.31 9.25 18.47
C THR A 185 -16.98 8.57 17.14
N LEU A 186 -15.92 9.02 16.45
CA LEU A 186 -15.44 8.38 15.24
C LEU A 186 -14.89 6.99 15.56
N ALA A 187 -15.59 5.94 15.11
CA ALA A 187 -15.23 4.55 15.30
C ALA A 187 -14.40 3.98 14.12
N GLY A 188 -14.39 4.67 12.97
CA GLY A 188 -13.62 4.25 11.82
C GLY A 188 -13.74 5.23 10.66
N TRP A 189 -12.87 5.06 9.67
CA TRP A 189 -12.84 5.87 8.47
C TRP A 189 -12.52 5.03 7.23
N ALA A 190 -12.97 5.49 6.07
CA ALA A 190 -12.64 4.91 4.77
C ALA A 190 -12.40 6.03 3.76
N ALA A 191 -11.32 5.92 2.98
CA ALA A 191 -11.01 6.84 1.91
C ALA A 191 -10.32 6.15 0.74
N LYS A 192 -10.56 6.67 -0.47
CA LYS A 192 -9.91 6.24 -1.70
C LYS A 192 -8.82 7.24 -2.08
N ALA A 193 -7.62 6.73 -2.32
CA ALA A 193 -6.54 7.53 -2.85
C ALA A 193 -6.49 7.49 -4.38
N PRO A 194 -6.00 8.55 -5.04
CA PRO A 194 -5.76 8.54 -6.48
C PRO A 194 -4.60 7.60 -6.87
N TYR A 195 -3.82 7.15 -5.90
CA TYR A 195 -2.57 6.40 -6.05
C TYR A 195 -2.75 4.88 -6.02
N GLY A 196 -3.88 4.34 -6.38
CA GLY A 196 -4.10 2.91 -6.36
C GLY A 196 -5.53 2.51 -6.66
N ALA A 197 -5.82 1.23 -6.53
CA ALA A 197 -7.13 0.66 -6.78
C ALA A 197 -7.92 0.38 -5.49
N GLY A 198 -7.24 0.28 -4.34
CA GLY A 198 -7.83 -0.04 -3.05
C GLY A 198 -8.50 1.16 -2.38
N ILE A 199 -9.19 0.86 -1.31
CA ILE A 199 -9.82 1.82 -0.41
C ILE A 199 -9.23 1.54 0.97
N ALA A 200 -8.56 2.52 1.58
CA ALA A 200 -8.10 2.36 2.95
C ALA A 200 -9.28 2.46 3.90
N ILE A 201 -9.34 1.53 4.84
CA ILE A 201 -10.40 1.45 5.87
C ILE A 201 -9.74 1.02 7.17
N CYS A 202 -9.77 1.90 8.16
CA CYS A 202 -9.34 1.60 9.52
C CYS A 202 -10.51 1.78 10.48
N ALA A 203 -10.71 0.81 11.38
CA ALA A 203 -11.80 0.86 12.35
C ALA A 203 -11.36 0.33 13.71
N GLY A 204 -11.99 0.86 14.75
CA GLY A 204 -11.78 0.44 16.13
C GLY A 204 -12.48 -0.87 16.50
N ASP A 205 -13.51 -1.25 15.72
CA ASP A 205 -14.27 -2.49 15.92
C ASP A 205 -14.81 -3.06 14.60
N ASP A 206 -15.25 -4.30 14.63
CA ASP A 206 -15.70 -5.06 13.47
C ASP A 206 -16.97 -4.49 12.82
N GLU A 207 -17.92 -3.98 13.60
CA GLU A 207 -19.18 -3.45 13.07
C GLU A 207 -18.93 -2.18 12.27
N ALA A 208 -18.12 -1.26 12.80
CA ALA A 208 -17.71 -0.05 12.10
C ALA A 208 -16.92 -0.38 10.83
N GLY A 209 -15.98 -1.33 10.90
CA GLY A 209 -15.18 -1.76 9.75
C GLY A 209 -16.03 -2.36 8.64
N VAL A 210 -16.94 -3.26 8.95
CA VAL A 210 -17.86 -3.88 7.97
C VAL A 210 -18.84 -2.85 7.38
N ALA A 211 -19.33 -1.90 8.20
CA ALA A 211 -20.20 -0.83 7.71
C ALA A 211 -19.45 0.08 6.70
N LEU A 212 -18.18 0.40 6.99
CA LEU A 212 -17.34 1.18 6.09
C LEU A 212 -17.01 0.43 4.80
N MET A 213 -16.70 -0.88 4.87
CA MET A 213 -16.53 -1.71 3.67
C MET A 213 -17.80 -1.69 2.81
N ALA A 214 -18.97 -1.85 3.43
CA ALA A 214 -20.26 -1.80 2.74
C ALA A 214 -20.47 -0.45 2.08
N ALA A 215 -20.28 0.65 2.80
CA ALA A 215 -20.46 2.00 2.27
C ALA A 215 -19.50 2.35 1.13
N ALA A 216 -18.23 1.93 1.26
CA ALA A 216 -17.18 2.24 0.31
C ALA A 216 -17.25 1.39 -0.98
N ALA A 217 -17.79 0.18 -0.89
CA ALA A 217 -17.88 -0.77 -2.00
C ALA A 217 -19.29 -1.00 -2.53
N ASN A 218 -20.29 -0.23 -2.05
CA ASN A 218 -21.66 -0.26 -2.55
C ASN A 218 -21.85 0.77 -3.67
N GLY A 219 -21.49 0.39 -4.87
CA GLY A 219 -21.58 1.25 -6.06
C GLY A 219 -22.03 0.49 -7.31
N PRO A 220 -22.30 1.19 -8.43
CA PRO A 220 -22.74 0.57 -9.67
C PRO A 220 -21.66 -0.27 -10.35
N ALA A 221 -20.39 -0.06 -10.00
CA ALA A 221 -19.26 -0.82 -10.51
C ALA A 221 -18.58 -1.60 -9.37
N PRO A 222 -18.01 -2.79 -9.65
CA PRO A 222 -17.27 -3.54 -8.66
C PRO A 222 -16.10 -2.75 -8.10
N ALA A 223 -16.01 -2.68 -6.78
CA ALA A 223 -14.89 -2.07 -6.05
C ALA A 223 -13.73 -3.06 -5.88
N THR A 224 -12.55 -2.52 -5.66
CA THR A 224 -11.39 -3.29 -5.21
C THR A 224 -11.14 -2.98 -3.73
N LEU A 225 -11.15 -4.01 -2.91
CA LEU A 225 -10.74 -3.95 -1.50
C LEU A 225 -9.47 -4.79 -1.33
N VAL A 226 -8.44 -4.23 -0.76
CA VAL A 226 -7.19 -4.94 -0.41
C VAL A 226 -7.25 -5.19 1.09
N ILE A 227 -7.40 -6.43 1.49
CA ILE A 227 -7.70 -6.80 2.88
C ILE A 227 -6.56 -7.65 3.45
N PRO A 228 -6.05 -7.34 4.67
CA PRO A 228 -5.21 -8.27 5.39
C PRO A 228 -5.93 -9.60 5.65
N ASP A 229 -5.33 -10.72 5.28
CA ASP A 229 -5.97 -12.03 5.36
C ASP A 229 -6.33 -12.45 6.80
N ALA A 230 -5.62 -11.89 7.78
CA ALA A 230 -5.89 -12.08 9.21
C ALA A 230 -7.13 -11.33 9.71
N ASN A 231 -7.74 -10.42 8.93
CA ASN A 231 -8.98 -9.74 9.34
C ASN A 231 -10.19 -10.67 9.13
N ALA A 232 -10.56 -11.42 10.15
CA ALA A 232 -11.62 -12.43 10.07
C ALA A 232 -12.99 -11.84 9.74
N ALA A 233 -13.34 -10.67 10.30
CA ALA A 233 -14.62 -10.00 10.06
C ALA A 233 -14.75 -9.50 8.62
N ALA A 234 -13.70 -8.90 8.09
CA ALA A 234 -13.63 -8.48 6.70
C ALA A 234 -13.73 -9.68 5.77
N MET A 235 -12.95 -10.74 6.00
CA MET A 235 -12.96 -11.95 5.19
C MET A 235 -14.32 -12.66 5.19
N ALA A 236 -15.02 -12.72 6.32
CA ALA A 236 -16.38 -13.24 6.41
C ALA A 236 -17.37 -12.42 5.57
N SER A 237 -17.24 -11.09 5.60
CA SER A 237 -18.08 -10.18 4.83
C SER A 237 -17.84 -10.30 3.33
N LEU A 238 -16.58 -10.38 2.88
CA LEU A 238 -16.23 -10.60 1.47
C LEU A 238 -16.84 -11.89 0.91
N ARG A 239 -16.74 -12.99 1.67
CA ARG A 239 -17.34 -14.28 1.28
C ARG A 239 -18.86 -14.18 1.15
N ARG A 240 -19.51 -13.56 2.14
CA ARG A 240 -20.97 -13.36 2.15
C ARG A 240 -21.44 -12.50 0.96
N TRP A 241 -20.66 -11.50 0.56
CA TRP A 241 -20.97 -10.61 -0.57
C TRP A 241 -20.52 -11.15 -1.92
N GLY A 242 -19.85 -12.31 -1.96
CA GLY A 242 -19.43 -12.96 -3.21
C GLY A 242 -18.26 -12.26 -3.90
N PHE A 243 -17.41 -11.53 -3.14
CA PHE A 243 -16.19 -10.98 -3.70
C PHE A 243 -15.26 -12.08 -4.19
N ARG A 244 -14.48 -11.78 -5.23
CA ARG A 244 -13.51 -12.69 -5.83
C ARG A 244 -12.10 -12.17 -5.60
N ALA A 245 -11.20 -13.07 -5.18
CA ALA A 245 -9.78 -12.77 -5.06
C ALA A 245 -9.17 -12.49 -6.44
N ALA A 246 -8.26 -11.53 -6.48
CA ALA A 246 -7.52 -11.14 -7.69
C ALA A 246 -6.01 -11.35 -7.50
N ASN A 247 -5.36 -10.52 -6.68
CA ASN A 247 -3.92 -10.58 -6.42
C ASN A 247 -3.69 -10.64 -4.90
N ALA A 248 -2.61 -11.28 -4.50
CA ALA A 248 -2.18 -11.32 -3.10
C ALA A 248 -0.70 -10.92 -3.00
N GLY A 249 -0.28 -10.58 -1.79
CA GLY A 249 1.11 -10.33 -1.46
C GLY A 249 1.39 -10.68 -0.01
N GLU A 250 2.57 -11.28 0.22
CA GLU A 250 3.09 -11.52 1.56
C GLU A 250 3.64 -10.22 2.13
N ARG A 251 3.09 -9.77 3.28
CA ARG A 251 3.66 -8.65 4.01
C ARG A 251 4.95 -9.09 4.66
N MET A 252 6.05 -8.44 4.30
CA MET A 252 7.36 -8.76 4.83
C MET A 252 8.00 -7.54 5.48
N ARG A 253 8.87 -7.81 6.46
CA ARG A 253 9.56 -6.80 7.28
C ARG A 253 11.05 -7.08 7.41
N LEU A 254 11.85 -6.02 7.32
CA LEU A 254 13.25 -5.97 7.71
C LEU A 254 13.40 -4.95 8.84
N GLY A 255 14.00 -5.33 9.96
CA GLY A 255 14.14 -4.50 11.16
C GLY A 255 13.17 -4.87 12.29
N PRO A 256 13.01 -4.03 13.33
CA PRO A 256 12.11 -4.28 14.46
C PRO A 256 10.65 -4.44 14.08
N PRO A 257 9.84 -5.19 14.85
CA PRO A 257 8.41 -5.33 14.57
C PRO A 257 7.67 -4.00 14.75
N VAL A 258 6.67 -3.78 13.89
CA VAL A 258 5.72 -2.66 13.96
C VAL A 258 4.46 -3.14 14.69
N ALA A 259 3.80 -2.25 15.44
CA ALA A 259 2.56 -2.56 16.14
C ALA A 259 1.36 -2.66 15.18
N TRP A 260 1.54 -3.44 14.12
CA TRP A 260 0.50 -3.67 13.11
C TRP A 260 -0.64 -4.50 13.68
N ARG A 261 -1.88 -4.06 13.44
CA ARG A 261 -3.12 -4.70 13.86
C ARG A 261 -4.00 -4.98 12.64
N PRO A 262 -3.75 -6.10 11.94
CA PRO A 262 -4.49 -6.44 10.72
C PRO A 262 -6.00 -6.54 10.94
N GLU A 263 -6.43 -6.92 12.15
CA GLU A 263 -7.85 -6.99 12.53
C GLU A 263 -8.56 -5.63 12.54
N ARG A 264 -7.80 -4.51 12.58
CA ARG A 264 -8.31 -3.14 12.51
C ARG A 264 -8.22 -2.52 11.12
N GLN A 265 -7.58 -3.19 10.17
CA GLN A 265 -7.51 -2.77 8.77
C GLN A 265 -8.52 -3.55 7.93
N PHE A 266 -9.60 -2.89 7.56
CA PHE A 266 -10.66 -3.41 6.69
C PHE A 266 -10.43 -3.05 5.23
N GLY A 267 -9.35 -2.36 4.94
CA GLY A 267 -8.88 -2.00 3.61
C GLY A 267 -7.52 -1.31 3.62
N LEU A 268 -6.73 -1.58 2.60
CA LEU A 268 -5.47 -0.92 2.31
C LEU A 268 -5.63 -0.07 1.04
N PHE A 269 -4.86 0.99 0.90
CA PHE A 269 -4.80 1.76 -0.34
C PHE A 269 -4.30 0.91 -1.52
N ASN A 270 -3.31 0.05 -1.27
CA ASN A 270 -2.71 -0.82 -2.27
C ASN A 270 -1.73 -1.83 -1.63
N LEU A 271 -1.10 -2.68 -2.47
CA LEU A 271 -0.03 -3.62 -2.07
C LEU A 271 1.39 -3.05 -2.28
N PHE A 272 1.58 -1.72 -2.26
CA PHE A 272 2.89 -1.09 -2.44
C PHE A 272 3.36 -0.35 -1.19
N TRP A 273 2.44 0.27 -0.45
CA TRP A 273 2.73 0.98 0.80
C TRP A 273 1.55 0.97 1.78
N GLY A 274 0.70 -0.09 1.76
CA GLY A 274 -0.35 -0.32 2.74
C GLY A 274 -1.62 0.51 2.62
#